data_516048159b9e01a16f19d4959299b892
#
_entry.id   516048159b9e01a16f19d4959299b892
#
_cell.length_a   1.000
_cell.length_b   1.000
_cell.length_c   1.000
_cell.angle_alpha   90.00
_cell.angle_beta   90.00
_cell.angle_gamma   90.00
#
_symmetry.space_group_name_H-M   'P 1'
#
loop_
_entity.id
_entity.type
_entity.pdbx_description
1 polymer ?
#
loop_
_entity_poly.entity_id
_entity_poly.type
_entity_poly.pdbx_seq_one_letter_code
_entity_poly.pdbx_strand_id
1 'polypeptide(L)'
;HIKGTFHLDEGYYYFRNIDNRILLGGGRNLDFETEETTQFGQTNQIQNKLESLLRTTILPRNEFQITHRWSGIMGVGSQKNPIIKQLSEHTYCGIRLGGMGVAIGSLVGKELADLLD
;
A
#
# COMPACT_ATOMS: atom_id res chain seq x y z
N HIS A 1 -5.73 23.47 6.45
CA HIS A 1 -5.03 22.48 7.28
C HIS A 1 -5.75 21.13 7.15
N ILE A 2 -5.13 20.18 6.44
CA ILE A 2 -5.72 18.85 6.22
C ILE A 2 -5.45 17.99 7.45
N LYS A 3 -6.49 17.41 8.04
CA LYS A 3 -6.37 16.44 9.14
C LYS A 3 -7.25 15.24 8.85
N GLY A 4 -6.68 14.05 8.93
CA GLY A 4 -7.41 12.80 8.76
C GLY A 4 -6.76 11.87 7.73
N THR A 5 -7.45 10.76 7.49
CA THR A 5 -7.09 9.76 6.48
C THR A 5 -8.15 9.78 5.39
N PHE A 6 -7.73 9.88 4.17
CA PHE A 6 -8.60 10.05 3.01
C PHE A 6 -8.31 8.98 1.97
N HIS A 7 -9.36 8.51 1.32
CA HIS A 7 -9.31 7.57 0.20
C HIS A 7 -10.02 8.18 -1.00
N LEU A 8 -9.48 7.96 -2.19
CA LEU A 8 -10.01 8.38 -3.48
C LEU A 8 -10.05 7.18 -4.42
N ASP A 9 -10.94 7.22 -5.38
CA ASP A 9 -11.03 6.24 -6.46
C ASP A 9 -11.05 4.79 -5.90
N GLU A 10 -12.13 4.47 -5.20
CA GLU A 10 -12.36 3.16 -4.56
C GLU A 10 -11.21 2.68 -3.62
N GLY A 11 -10.39 3.62 -3.12
CA GLY A 11 -9.25 3.33 -2.25
C GLY A 11 -7.93 3.09 -3.00
N TYR A 12 -7.91 3.24 -4.31
CA TYR A 12 -6.66 3.14 -5.09
C TYR A 12 -5.68 4.28 -4.81
N TYR A 13 -6.18 5.44 -4.35
CA TYR A 13 -5.33 6.50 -3.84
C TYR A 13 -5.70 6.79 -2.39
N TYR A 14 -4.69 7.07 -1.59
CA TYR A 14 -4.89 7.39 -0.18
C TYR A 14 -3.90 8.45 0.26
N PHE A 15 -4.35 9.32 1.14
CA PHE A 15 -3.46 10.31 1.73
C PHE A 15 -3.87 10.66 3.16
N ARG A 16 -2.91 11.14 3.91
CA ARG A 16 -3.10 11.67 5.25
C ARG A 16 -2.05 12.73 5.56
N ASN A 17 -2.29 13.52 6.58
CA ASN A 17 -1.24 14.34 7.16
C ASN A 17 -0.33 13.49 8.07
N ILE A 18 0.95 13.82 8.05
CA ILE A 18 1.95 13.41 9.05
C ILE A 18 2.65 14.69 9.45
N ASP A 19 2.39 15.16 10.68
CA ASP A 19 2.85 16.47 11.14
C ASP A 19 2.43 17.57 10.15
N ASN A 20 3.40 18.29 9.59
CA ASN A 20 3.20 19.35 8.60
C ASN A 20 3.37 18.88 7.16
N ARG A 21 3.31 17.59 6.91
CA ARG A 21 3.49 16.96 5.58
C ARG A 21 2.26 16.19 5.17
N ILE A 22 2.17 15.91 3.89
CA ILE A 22 1.20 14.98 3.31
C ILE A 22 1.94 13.72 2.87
N LEU A 23 1.47 12.57 3.33
CA LEU A 23 1.78 11.27 2.76
C LEU A 23 0.69 10.95 1.76
N LEU A 24 1.06 10.73 0.50
CA LEU A 24 0.16 10.33 -0.57
C LEU A 24 0.69 9.06 -1.24
N GLY A 25 -0.17 8.11 -1.47
CA GLY A 25 0.19 6.85 -2.11
C GLY A 25 -0.94 6.26 -2.96
N GLY A 26 -0.63 5.17 -3.65
CA GLY A 26 -1.55 4.45 -4.50
C GLY A 26 -1.22 4.56 -5.99
N GLY A 27 -2.20 4.28 -6.85
CA GLY A 27 -2.11 4.45 -8.29
C GLY A 27 -1.84 3.20 -9.11
N ARG A 28 -1.73 2.01 -8.49
CA ARG A 28 -1.51 0.75 -9.23
C ARG A 28 -2.62 0.42 -10.25
N ASN A 29 -3.80 0.99 -10.07
CA ASN A 29 -4.92 0.82 -10.99
C ASN A 29 -4.74 1.54 -12.35
N LEU A 30 -3.72 2.37 -12.49
CA LEU A 30 -3.38 3.00 -13.76
C LEU A 30 -2.86 2.01 -14.80
N ASP A 31 -2.16 0.97 -14.34
CA ASP A 31 -1.58 -0.05 -15.19
C ASP A 31 -1.29 -1.31 -14.35
N PHE A 32 -2.32 -2.13 -14.17
CA PHE A 32 -2.20 -3.35 -13.37
C PHE A 32 -1.18 -4.34 -13.94
N GLU A 33 -1.05 -4.39 -15.26
CA GLU A 33 -0.14 -5.31 -15.92
C GLU A 33 1.32 -4.96 -15.64
N THR A 34 1.69 -3.70 -15.81
CA THR A 34 3.06 -3.22 -15.51
C THR A 34 3.36 -3.26 -14.00
N GLU A 35 2.36 -3.01 -13.15
CA GLU A 35 2.51 -3.02 -11.70
C GLU A 35 2.52 -4.44 -11.09
N GLU A 36 2.20 -5.49 -11.86
CA GLU A 36 2.37 -6.89 -11.46
C GLU A 36 3.82 -7.32 -11.67
N THR A 37 4.68 -6.97 -10.72
CA THR A 37 6.12 -7.15 -10.83
C THR A 37 6.77 -7.51 -9.49
N THR A 38 7.91 -8.17 -9.55
CA THR A 38 8.81 -8.40 -8.42
C THR A 38 10.01 -7.46 -8.42
N GLN A 39 10.10 -6.55 -9.39
CA GLN A 39 11.17 -5.57 -9.46
C GLN A 39 10.88 -4.37 -8.56
N PHE A 40 11.88 -3.94 -7.82
CA PHE A 40 11.81 -2.68 -7.07
C PHE A 40 11.97 -1.50 -8.03
N GLY A 41 11.25 -0.43 -7.75
CA GLY A 41 11.36 0.79 -8.54
C GLY A 41 10.10 1.64 -8.46
N GLN A 42 10.09 2.70 -9.25
CA GLN A 42 8.97 3.63 -9.37
C GLN A 42 8.70 3.85 -10.85
N THR A 43 7.43 3.96 -11.22
CA THR A 43 7.01 4.29 -12.58
C THR A 43 6.69 5.78 -12.69
N ASN A 44 7.12 6.40 -13.76
CA ASN A 44 6.83 7.81 -14.03
C ASN A 44 5.32 8.06 -14.14
N GLN A 45 4.57 7.10 -14.67
CA GLN A 45 3.13 7.18 -14.81
C GLN A 45 2.44 7.41 -13.46
N ILE A 46 2.76 6.58 -12.46
CA ILE A 46 2.21 6.72 -11.11
C ILE A 46 2.72 8.00 -10.44
N GLN A 47 4.01 8.28 -10.53
CA GLN A 47 4.58 9.51 -9.92
C GLN A 47 3.92 10.77 -10.46
N ASN A 48 3.74 10.88 -11.77
CA ASN A 48 3.08 12.02 -12.42
C ASN A 48 1.61 12.14 -11.99
N LYS A 49 0.90 11.01 -11.85
CA LYS A 49 -0.48 11.03 -11.37
C LYS A 49 -0.58 11.50 -9.92
N LEU A 50 0.29 11.00 -9.03
CA LEU A 50 0.33 11.44 -7.63
C LEU A 50 0.65 12.92 -7.52
N GLU A 51 1.61 13.43 -8.28
CA GLU A 51 1.89 14.87 -8.32
C GLU A 51 0.72 15.69 -8.85
N SER A 52 0.05 15.20 -9.88
CA SER A 52 -1.16 15.84 -10.40
C SER A 52 -2.24 15.93 -9.32
N LEU A 53 -2.50 14.85 -8.57
CA LEU A 53 -3.46 14.86 -7.45
C LEU A 53 -3.08 15.87 -6.36
N LEU A 54 -1.79 15.99 -6.03
CA LEU A 54 -1.33 17.03 -5.11
C LEU A 54 -1.66 18.42 -5.63
N ARG A 55 -1.36 18.73 -6.88
CA ARG A 55 -1.52 20.06 -7.47
C ARG A 55 -2.99 20.45 -7.70
N THR A 56 -3.82 19.49 -8.11
CA THR A 56 -5.18 19.79 -8.56
C THR A 56 -6.24 19.58 -7.48
N THR A 57 -6.00 18.66 -6.55
CA THR A 57 -7.05 18.20 -5.63
C THR A 57 -6.69 18.40 -4.16
N ILE A 58 -5.48 17.94 -3.76
CA ILE A 58 -5.14 17.89 -2.33
C ILE A 58 -4.61 19.25 -1.84
N LEU A 59 -3.73 19.88 -2.60
CA LEU A 59 -3.09 21.16 -2.28
C LEU A 59 -3.27 22.20 -3.40
N PRO A 60 -4.49 22.40 -3.94
CA PRO A 60 -4.69 23.38 -4.99
C PRO A 60 -4.32 24.77 -4.45
N ARG A 61 -3.54 25.53 -5.17
CA ARG A 61 -3.06 26.86 -4.81
C ARG A 61 -1.97 26.92 -3.73
N ASN A 62 -1.39 25.79 -3.34
CA ASN A 62 -0.26 25.78 -2.42
C ASN A 62 0.99 25.31 -3.13
N GLU A 63 2.10 25.97 -2.84
CA GLU A 63 3.40 25.45 -3.20
C GLU A 63 3.79 24.33 -2.26
N PHE A 64 4.43 23.29 -2.78
CA PHE A 64 4.92 22.18 -1.98
C PHE A 64 6.21 21.63 -2.57
N GLN A 65 6.99 21.00 -1.74
CA GLN A 65 8.19 20.27 -2.11
C GLN A 65 8.01 18.79 -1.83
N ILE A 66 8.34 17.94 -2.80
CA ILE A 66 8.37 16.48 -2.60
C ILE A 66 9.72 16.12 -1.99
N THR A 67 9.69 15.65 -0.76
CA THR A 67 10.91 15.32 0.01
C THR A 67 11.29 13.86 -0.06
N HIS A 68 10.31 12.97 -0.29
CA HIS A 68 10.53 11.53 -0.34
C HIS A 68 9.66 10.90 -1.42
N ARG A 69 10.21 9.88 -2.07
CA ARG A 69 9.51 8.99 -2.99
C ARG A 69 9.96 7.56 -2.69
N TRP A 70 9.02 6.66 -2.61
CA TRP A 70 9.33 5.24 -2.45
C TRP A 70 8.24 4.38 -3.07
N SER A 71 8.52 3.12 -3.24
CA SER A 71 7.58 2.08 -3.60
C SER A 71 7.86 0.82 -2.78
N GLY A 72 6.94 -0.12 -2.80
CA GLY A 72 7.10 -1.41 -2.15
C GLY A 72 6.27 -2.45 -2.86
N ILE A 73 6.74 -3.69 -2.82
CA ILE A 73 6.03 -4.84 -3.39
C ILE A 73 4.97 -5.29 -2.39
N MET A 74 3.74 -5.44 -2.86
CA MET A 74 2.61 -5.87 -2.06
C MET A 74 2.14 -7.25 -2.52
N GLY A 75 2.04 -8.21 -1.61
CA GLY A 75 1.47 -9.52 -1.90
C GLY A 75 -0.03 -9.43 -2.14
N VAL A 76 -0.45 -9.56 -3.38
CA VAL A 76 -1.84 -9.62 -3.82
C VAL A 76 -2.11 -10.95 -4.53
N GLY A 77 -3.37 -11.25 -4.84
CA GLY A 77 -3.76 -12.46 -5.55
C GLY A 77 -5.25 -12.47 -5.85
N SER A 78 -5.74 -13.53 -6.45
CA SER A 78 -7.13 -13.70 -6.85
C SER A 78 -8.11 -13.72 -5.67
N GLN A 79 -7.66 -14.13 -4.50
CA GLN A 79 -8.47 -14.12 -3.26
C GLN A 79 -8.00 -13.01 -2.34
N LYS A 80 -8.88 -12.51 -1.47
CA LYS A 80 -8.55 -11.44 -0.50
C LYS A 80 -8.04 -11.96 0.84
N ASN A 81 -8.27 -13.22 1.17
CA ASN A 81 -7.87 -13.79 2.45
C ASN A 81 -6.36 -14.04 2.53
N PRO A 82 -5.70 -13.80 3.66
CA PRO A 82 -4.32 -14.22 3.90
C PRO A 82 -4.13 -15.71 3.65
N ILE A 83 -2.90 -16.09 3.36
CA ILE A 83 -2.50 -17.48 3.24
C ILE A 83 -1.74 -17.82 4.51
N ILE A 84 -2.29 -18.72 5.33
CA ILE A 84 -1.70 -19.17 6.57
C ILE A 84 -1.61 -20.70 6.50
N LYS A 85 -0.41 -21.23 6.44
CA LYS A 85 -0.20 -22.69 6.31
C LYS A 85 1.20 -23.13 6.66
N GLN A 86 1.31 -24.42 6.96
CA GLN A 86 2.58 -25.13 7.00
C GLN A 86 3.06 -25.45 5.59
N LEU A 87 4.32 -25.16 5.29
CA LEU A 87 4.97 -25.45 4.01
C LEU A 87 5.81 -26.72 4.05
N SER A 88 6.44 -26.98 5.18
CA SER A 88 7.23 -28.17 5.45
C SER A 88 7.22 -28.46 6.95
N GLU A 89 7.88 -29.56 7.37
CA GLU A 89 7.93 -30.00 8.76
C GLU A 89 8.26 -28.87 9.78
N HIS A 90 9.14 -27.94 9.36
CA HIS A 90 9.61 -26.86 10.25
C HIS A 90 9.42 -25.46 9.65
N THR A 91 8.60 -25.33 8.59
CA THR A 91 8.40 -24.05 7.92
C THR A 91 6.92 -23.72 7.80
N TYR A 92 6.56 -22.57 8.31
CA TYR A 92 5.20 -22.02 8.28
C TYR A 92 5.18 -20.68 7.59
N CYS A 93 4.08 -20.30 6.98
CA CYS A 93 3.93 -18.97 6.38
C CYS A 93 2.58 -18.34 6.70
N GLY A 94 2.62 -17.02 6.96
CA GLY A 94 1.49 -16.14 7.02
C GLY A 94 1.74 -14.97 6.07
N ILE A 95 1.20 -15.03 4.87
CA ILE A 95 1.52 -14.13 3.76
C ILE A 95 0.28 -13.60 3.06
N ARG A 96 0.47 -12.74 2.07
CA ARG A 96 -0.59 -12.15 1.25
C ARG A 96 -1.57 -11.28 2.05
N LEU A 97 -1.01 -10.30 2.76
CA LEU A 97 -1.81 -9.37 3.56
C LEU A 97 -2.56 -8.32 2.72
N GLY A 98 -2.25 -8.22 1.41
CA GLY A 98 -3.02 -7.44 0.44
C GLY A 98 -3.16 -5.95 0.75
N GLY A 99 -2.17 -5.35 1.42
CA GLY A 99 -2.23 -3.96 1.89
C GLY A 99 -2.92 -3.78 3.25
N MET A 100 -3.47 -4.84 3.84
CA MET A 100 -4.19 -4.80 5.12
C MET A 100 -3.33 -5.21 6.33
N GLY A 101 -2.01 -5.35 6.16
CA GLY A 101 -1.11 -5.91 7.17
C GLY A 101 -1.18 -5.21 8.53
N VAL A 102 -1.31 -3.90 8.58
CA VAL A 102 -1.45 -3.17 9.84
C VAL A 102 -2.74 -3.55 10.59
N ALA A 103 -3.82 -3.79 9.87
CA ALA A 103 -5.11 -4.14 10.47
C ALA A 103 -5.22 -5.62 10.88
N ILE A 104 -4.68 -6.53 10.08
CA ILE A 104 -4.89 -7.98 10.25
C ILE A 104 -3.64 -8.76 10.67
N GLY A 105 -2.46 -8.12 10.67
CA GLY A 105 -1.19 -8.82 10.91
C GLY A 105 -1.08 -9.51 12.26
N SER A 106 -1.67 -8.93 13.32
CA SER A 106 -1.70 -9.56 14.64
C SER A 106 -2.57 -10.83 14.67
N LEU A 107 -3.71 -10.83 13.97
CA LEU A 107 -4.55 -12.02 13.83
C LEU A 107 -3.84 -13.10 13.03
N VAL A 108 -3.24 -12.73 11.89
CA VAL A 108 -2.46 -13.67 11.07
C VAL A 108 -1.30 -14.27 11.86
N GLY A 109 -0.61 -13.45 12.68
CA GLY A 109 0.46 -13.92 13.55
C GLY A 109 -0.04 -14.90 14.61
N LYS A 110 -1.21 -14.64 15.20
CA LYS A 110 -1.84 -15.58 16.16
C LYS A 110 -2.18 -16.90 15.47
N GLU A 111 -2.92 -16.88 14.37
CA GLU A 111 -3.30 -18.09 13.64
C GLU A 111 -2.09 -18.89 13.16
N LEU A 112 -0.98 -18.19 12.79
CA LEU A 112 0.27 -18.83 12.43
C LEU A 112 0.94 -19.53 13.63
N ALA A 113 0.89 -18.92 14.81
CA ALA A 113 1.40 -19.53 16.03
C ALA A 113 0.58 -20.75 16.45
N ASP A 114 -0.75 -20.69 16.30
CA ASP A 114 -1.67 -21.82 16.63
C ASP A 114 -1.40 -23.07 15.73
N LEU A 115 -0.66 -22.95 14.64
CA LEU A 115 -0.21 -24.10 13.83
C LEU A 115 1.01 -24.84 14.42
N LEU A 116 1.62 -24.29 15.45
CA LEU A 116 2.79 -24.91 16.12
C LEU A 116 2.39 -25.82 17.29
N ASP A 117 1.15 -25.73 17.73
CA ASP A 117 0.56 -26.57 18.81
C ASP A 117 -0.05 -27.84 18.23
#